data_a75d3aa9ffc148b4d6d1c2f8a1147d91
#
_entry.id   a75d3aa9ffc148b4d6d1c2f8a1147d91
#
_cell.length_a   1.000
_cell.length_b   1.000
_cell.length_c   1.000
_cell.angle_alpha   90.00
_cell.angle_beta   90.00
_cell.angle_gamma   90.00
#
_symmetry.space_group_name_H-M   'P 1'
#
loop_
_entity.id
_entity.type
_entity.pdbx_description
1 polymer ?
#
loop_
_entity_poly.entity_id
_entity_poly.type
_entity_poly.pdbx_seq_one_letter_code
_entity_poly.pdbx_strand_id
1 'polypeptide(L)'
;MASPNKQSYTTEDIYSLPDGQRAELIDGTMYMMAPPNRIHQKLVSELTQVIGNHIKSKKGSCEIYPAPFAVFLNADEKNYVEPDINVICDTDKLTDKGCSGAPNWIIEIVSPGSQRMDYLTKLFKYRTAGVREYWIVDPSRETVQAYLFGDSEDFHQFSFTDSAPVGIFNDLQICIANLINTEVKPND
;
A
#
# COMPACT_ATOMS: atom_id res chain seq x y z
N MET A 1 2.15 9.83 39.80
CA MET A 1 1.08 9.06 39.13
C MET A 1 1.76 8.28 38.00
N ALA A 2 1.79 6.96 38.10
CA ALA A 2 2.37 6.15 37.01
C ALA A 2 1.43 6.21 35.80
N SER A 3 1.95 6.58 34.62
CA SER A 3 1.22 6.44 33.34
C SER A 3 0.78 4.99 33.20
N PRO A 4 -0.44 4.73 32.69
CA PRO A 4 -0.84 3.36 32.42
C PRO A 4 0.16 2.73 31.45
N ASN A 5 0.63 1.54 31.81
CA ASN A 5 1.56 0.77 31.01
C ASN A 5 0.91 0.53 29.63
N LYS A 6 1.32 1.28 28.61
CA LYS A 6 0.79 1.13 27.25
C LYS A 6 1.31 -0.23 26.77
N GLN A 7 0.44 -1.23 26.72
CA GLN A 7 0.77 -2.55 26.24
C GLN A 7 1.35 -2.41 24.83
N SER A 8 2.60 -2.81 24.63
CA SER A 8 3.24 -2.81 23.32
C SER A 8 3.09 -4.20 22.73
N TYR A 9 2.44 -4.28 21.57
CA TYR A 9 2.26 -5.54 20.84
C TYR A 9 3.44 -5.82 19.91
N THR A 10 3.58 -7.08 19.52
CA THR A 10 4.59 -7.59 18.60
C THR A 10 3.93 -8.38 17.48
N THR A 11 4.72 -8.81 16.51
CA THR A 11 4.24 -9.69 15.41
C THR A 11 3.71 -11.03 15.91
N GLU A 12 4.15 -11.52 17.07
CA GLU A 12 3.59 -12.72 17.68
C GLU A 12 2.14 -12.54 18.11
N ASP A 13 1.78 -11.34 18.57
CA ASP A 13 0.39 -11.01 18.90
C ASP A 13 -0.49 -10.99 17.64
N ILE A 14 0.05 -10.55 16.49
CA ILE A 14 -0.65 -10.63 15.19
C ILE A 14 -0.93 -12.08 14.82
N TYR A 15 0.07 -12.95 14.90
CA TYR A 15 -0.07 -14.39 14.58
C TYR A 15 -0.97 -15.14 15.56
N SER A 16 -1.21 -14.57 16.74
CA SER A 16 -2.07 -15.15 17.78
C SER A 16 -3.54 -14.66 17.65
N LEU A 17 -3.84 -13.79 16.70
CA LEU A 17 -5.22 -13.35 16.48
C LEU A 17 -6.13 -14.53 16.10
N PRO A 18 -7.41 -14.51 16.51
CA PRO A 18 -8.38 -15.51 16.08
C PRO A 18 -8.52 -15.55 14.56
N ASP A 19 -8.85 -16.71 14.02
CA ASP A 19 -9.08 -16.92 12.59
C ASP A 19 -10.05 -15.88 12.02
N GLY A 20 -9.66 -15.29 10.88
CA GLY A 20 -10.43 -14.26 10.18
C GLY A 20 -10.24 -12.84 10.71
N GLN A 21 -9.51 -12.64 11.80
CA GLN A 21 -9.10 -11.32 12.25
C GLN A 21 -7.75 -10.94 11.67
N ARG A 22 -7.63 -9.68 11.25
CA ARG A 22 -6.39 -9.10 10.74
C ARG A 22 -6.14 -7.78 11.43
N ALA A 23 -4.88 -7.47 11.67
CA ALA A 23 -4.46 -6.20 12.24
C ALA A 23 -3.09 -5.80 11.70
N GLU A 24 -2.80 -4.51 11.80
CA GLU A 24 -1.50 -3.92 11.55
C GLU A 24 -0.87 -3.48 12.87
N LEU A 25 0.46 -3.45 12.92
CA LEU A 25 1.23 -2.89 14.02
C LEU A 25 2.01 -1.67 13.54
N ILE A 26 1.87 -0.58 14.27
CA ILE A 26 2.69 0.62 14.06
C ILE A 26 3.24 1.04 15.42
N ASP A 27 4.54 1.00 15.58
CA ASP A 27 5.24 1.26 16.85
C ASP A 27 4.67 0.44 18.02
N GLY A 28 4.34 -0.81 17.78
CA GLY A 28 3.76 -1.71 18.78
C GLY A 28 2.32 -1.37 19.17
N THR A 29 1.63 -0.50 18.43
CA THR A 29 0.19 -0.26 18.59
C THR A 29 -0.57 -1.07 17.54
N MET A 30 -1.54 -1.87 17.99
CA MET A 30 -2.35 -2.72 17.13
C MET A 30 -3.55 -1.96 16.58
N TYR A 31 -3.76 -2.07 15.27
CA TYR A 31 -4.89 -1.49 14.55
C TYR A 31 -5.65 -2.60 13.83
N MET A 32 -6.86 -2.90 14.28
CA MET A 32 -7.71 -3.92 13.65
C MET A 32 -8.16 -3.47 12.28
N MET A 33 -8.10 -4.39 11.31
CA MET A 33 -8.51 -4.12 9.92
C MET A 33 -9.97 -4.54 9.69
N ALA A 34 -10.69 -3.74 8.93
CA ALA A 34 -12.04 -4.06 8.47
C ALA A 34 -12.02 -4.66 7.07
N PRO A 35 -13.00 -5.49 6.70
CA PRO A 35 -13.14 -5.98 5.33
C PRO A 35 -13.32 -4.82 4.34
N PRO A 36 -12.62 -4.85 3.18
CA PRO A 36 -12.75 -3.83 2.16
C PRO A 36 -14.07 -3.90 1.41
N ASN A 37 -14.53 -2.77 0.85
CA ASN A 37 -15.70 -2.72 0.01
C ASN A 37 -15.39 -3.11 -1.46
N ARG A 38 -16.44 -3.22 -2.30
CA ARG A 38 -16.32 -3.64 -3.70
C ARG A 38 -15.44 -2.73 -4.54
N ILE A 39 -15.55 -1.40 -4.40
CA ILE A 39 -14.76 -0.47 -5.22
C ILE A 39 -13.28 -0.52 -4.84
N HIS A 40 -12.99 -0.64 -3.56
CA HIS A 40 -11.64 -0.84 -3.06
C HIS A 40 -11.01 -2.10 -3.66
N GLN A 41 -11.69 -3.26 -3.61
CA GLN A 41 -11.19 -4.51 -4.18
C GLN A 41 -11.03 -4.45 -5.70
N LYS A 42 -11.94 -3.75 -6.40
CA LYS A 42 -11.78 -3.52 -7.84
C LYS A 42 -10.50 -2.76 -8.13
N LEU A 43 -10.24 -1.66 -7.41
CA LEU A 43 -9.03 -0.87 -7.60
C LEU A 43 -7.76 -1.67 -7.27
N VAL A 44 -7.74 -2.47 -6.19
CA VAL A 44 -6.62 -3.36 -5.89
C VAL A 44 -6.35 -4.29 -7.06
N SER A 45 -7.39 -4.95 -7.58
CA SER A 45 -7.27 -5.89 -8.70
C SER A 45 -6.74 -5.25 -9.97
N GLU A 46 -7.34 -4.15 -10.40
CA GLU A 46 -7.00 -3.46 -11.65
C GLU A 46 -5.58 -2.84 -11.59
N LEU A 47 -5.25 -2.16 -10.50
CA LEU A 47 -3.92 -1.59 -10.29
C LEU A 47 -2.85 -2.67 -10.26
N THR A 48 -3.10 -3.78 -9.55
CA THR A 48 -2.17 -4.92 -9.52
C THR A 48 -1.92 -5.47 -10.93
N GLN A 49 -2.98 -5.59 -11.73
CA GLN A 49 -2.88 -6.10 -13.11
C GLN A 49 -2.08 -5.15 -14.00
N VAL A 50 -2.38 -3.85 -13.99
CA VAL A 50 -1.69 -2.85 -14.84
C VAL A 50 -0.21 -2.78 -14.49
N ILE A 51 0.13 -2.66 -13.20
CA ILE A 51 1.51 -2.57 -12.74
C ILE A 51 2.25 -3.89 -12.99
N GLY A 52 1.63 -5.02 -12.70
CA GLY A 52 2.22 -6.34 -12.94
C GLY A 52 2.49 -6.62 -14.42
N ASN A 53 1.58 -6.20 -15.31
CA ASN A 53 1.79 -6.29 -16.76
C ASN A 53 2.94 -5.39 -17.22
N HIS A 54 3.05 -4.18 -16.68
CA HIS A 54 4.17 -3.29 -16.97
C HIS A 54 5.50 -3.92 -16.57
N ILE A 55 5.63 -4.39 -15.33
CA ILE A 55 6.86 -5.06 -14.83
C ILE A 55 7.25 -6.23 -15.74
N LYS A 56 6.30 -7.10 -16.07
CA LYS A 56 6.53 -8.25 -16.95
C LYS A 56 6.97 -7.84 -18.35
N SER A 57 6.33 -6.80 -18.94
CA SER A 57 6.65 -6.32 -20.29
C SER A 57 8.08 -5.79 -20.41
N LYS A 58 8.58 -5.20 -19.33
CA LYS A 58 9.96 -4.65 -19.24
C LYS A 58 10.99 -5.68 -18.83
N LYS A 59 10.58 -6.91 -18.51
CA LYS A 59 11.45 -7.95 -17.93
C LYS A 59 12.20 -7.45 -16.70
N GLY A 60 11.54 -6.59 -15.93
CA GLY A 60 12.07 -6.02 -14.69
C GLY A 60 12.17 -7.07 -13.58
N SER A 61 13.04 -6.83 -12.60
CA SER A 61 13.22 -7.69 -11.42
C SER A 61 12.24 -7.38 -10.29
N CYS A 62 11.43 -6.32 -10.41
CA CYS A 62 10.46 -5.98 -9.39
C CYS A 62 9.32 -7.01 -9.34
N GLU A 63 8.82 -7.24 -8.15
CA GLU A 63 7.64 -8.07 -7.89
C GLU A 63 6.52 -7.24 -7.29
N ILE A 64 5.27 -7.63 -7.54
CA ILE A 64 4.07 -6.94 -7.03
C ILE A 64 3.23 -7.90 -6.20
N TYR A 65 2.84 -7.44 -5.01
CA TYR A 65 2.06 -8.21 -4.06
C TYR A 65 0.87 -7.37 -3.54
N PRO A 66 -0.37 -7.76 -3.88
CA PRO A 66 -1.54 -7.18 -3.23
C PRO A 66 -1.77 -7.78 -1.84
N ALA A 67 -2.51 -7.07 -0.98
CA ALA A 67 -2.94 -7.58 0.30
C ALA A 67 -3.81 -8.85 0.17
N PRO A 68 -3.74 -9.81 1.14
CA PRO A 68 -2.90 -9.76 2.34
C PRO A 68 -1.44 -10.15 2.03
N PHE A 69 -0.52 -9.25 2.29
CA PHE A 69 0.91 -9.50 2.15
C PHE A 69 1.65 -8.75 3.26
N ALA A 70 2.39 -9.49 4.08
CA ALA A 70 3.06 -8.94 5.24
C ALA A 70 4.28 -8.08 4.87
N VAL A 71 4.37 -6.90 5.45
CA VAL A 71 5.54 -6.02 5.38
C VAL A 71 6.02 -5.70 6.80
N PHE A 72 7.22 -6.16 7.13
CA PHE A 72 7.93 -5.84 8.37
C PHE A 72 8.76 -4.57 8.14
N LEU A 73 8.14 -3.41 8.29
CA LEU A 73 8.56 -2.14 7.71
C LEU A 73 9.99 -1.74 8.05
N ASN A 74 10.42 -1.92 9.31
CA ASN A 74 11.77 -1.63 9.78
C ASN A 74 12.61 -2.89 9.99
N ALA A 75 12.18 -4.04 9.46
CA ALA A 75 12.72 -5.35 9.76
C ALA A 75 12.72 -5.64 11.28
N ASP A 76 11.70 -5.15 12.00
CA ASP A 76 11.51 -5.31 13.44
C ASP A 76 10.19 -6.02 13.76
N GLU A 77 9.93 -6.28 15.05
CA GLU A 77 8.74 -6.99 15.53
C GLU A 77 7.57 -6.04 15.89
N LYS A 78 7.74 -4.72 15.74
CA LYS A 78 6.77 -3.71 16.17
C LYS A 78 6.12 -2.94 15.03
N ASN A 79 6.59 -3.16 13.80
CA ASN A 79 6.08 -2.50 12.60
C ASN A 79 5.74 -3.54 11.54
N TYR A 80 4.49 -4.00 11.59
CA TYR A 80 3.89 -4.97 10.67
C TYR A 80 2.70 -4.34 10.00
N VAL A 81 2.72 -4.21 8.69
CA VAL A 81 1.61 -3.67 7.90
C VAL A 81 1.26 -4.60 6.75
N GLU A 82 0.04 -4.48 6.24
CA GLU A 82 -0.44 -5.19 5.06
C GLU A 82 -0.98 -4.17 4.03
N PRO A 83 -0.10 -3.39 3.37
CA PRO A 83 -0.55 -2.39 2.41
C PRO A 83 -1.34 -3.02 1.27
N ASP A 84 -2.31 -2.28 0.72
CA ASP A 84 -3.19 -2.78 -0.33
C ASP A 84 -2.41 -3.30 -1.54
N ILE A 85 -1.33 -2.60 -1.96
CA ILE A 85 -0.44 -3.04 -3.02
C ILE A 85 1.01 -2.67 -2.68
N ASN A 86 1.92 -3.61 -2.88
CA ASN A 86 3.34 -3.47 -2.64
C ASN A 86 4.14 -3.79 -3.91
N VAL A 87 5.07 -2.93 -4.31
CA VAL A 87 6.05 -3.20 -5.36
C VAL A 87 7.44 -3.25 -4.73
N ILE A 88 8.12 -4.39 -4.92
CA ILE A 88 9.41 -4.69 -4.31
C ILE A 88 10.41 -4.97 -5.42
N CYS A 89 11.42 -4.12 -5.57
CA CYS A 89 12.46 -4.27 -6.59
C CYS A 89 13.77 -4.84 -6.02
N ASP A 90 13.94 -4.78 -4.70
CA ASP A 90 14.99 -5.43 -3.95
C ASP A 90 14.47 -6.77 -3.44
N THR A 91 14.65 -7.81 -4.25
CA THR A 91 14.12 -9.16 -3.97
C THR A 91 14.81 -9.84 -2.78
N ASP A 92 15.96 -9.36 -2.33
CA ASP A 92 16.63 -9.86 -1.14
C ASP A 92 15.84 -9.57 0.14
N LYS A 93 14.87 -8.64 0.07
CA LYS A 93 13.91 -8.37 1.15
C LYS A 93 12.76 -9.39 1.22
N LEU A 94 12.56 -10.19 0.18
CA LEU A 94 11.49 -11.17 0.15
C LEU A 94 11.87 -12.42 0.93
N THR A 95 10.95 -12.83 1.81
CA THR A 95 11.05 -14.03 2.64
C THR A 95 9.75 -14.84 2.53
N ASP A 96 9.74 -16.07 3.02
CA ASP A 96 8.51 -16.88 3.08
C ASP A 96 7.40 -16.22 3.93
N LYS A 97 7.75 -15.28 4.82
CA LYS A 97 6.79 -14.56 5.67
C LYS A 97 6.29 -13.25 5.07
N GLY A 98 6.94 -12.72 4.04
CA GLY A 98 6.64 -11.43 3.44
C GLY A 98 7.88 -10.59 3.15
N CYS A 99 7.75 -9.27 3.12
CA CYS A 99 8.83 -8.33 2.88
C CYS A 99 9.48 -7.89 4.20
N SER A 100 10.78 -8.07 4.33
CA SER A 100 11.57 -7.60 5.47
C SER A 100 12.23 -6.26 5.13
N GLY A 101 11.67 -5.16 5.61
CA GLY A 101 12.04 -3.79 5.27
C GLY A 101 11.03 -3.12 4.35
N ALA A 102 11.34 -1.89 3.93
CA ALA A 102 10.42 -1.08 3.13
C ALA A 102 10.35 -1.56 1.66
N PRO A 103 9.14 -1.75 1.09
CA PRO A 103 8.92 -1.85 -0.34
C PRO A 103 9.41 -0.60 -1.08
N ASN A 104 9.61 -0.71 -2.40
CA ASN A 104 9.97 0.44 -3.22
C ASN A 104 8.76 1.36 -3.44
N TRP A 105 7.58 0.80 -3.66
CA TRP A 105 6.34 1.53 -3.84
C TRP A 105 5.20 0.88 -3.08
N ILE A 106 4.44 1.69 -2.36
CA ILE A 106 3.22 1.28 -1.66
C ILE A 106 2.04 2.08 -2.20
N ILE A 107 0.92 1.40 -2.40
CA ILE A 107 -0.36 2.03 -2.72
C ILE A 107 -1.36 1.63 -1.65
N GLU A 108 -2.02 2.63 -1.07
CA GLU A 108 -3.17 2.45 -0.17
C GLU A 108 -4.43 3.01 -0.82
N ILE A 109 -5.50 2.24 -0.78
CA ILE A 109 -6.80 2.66 -1.29
C ILE A 109 -7.67 3.02 -0.09
N VAL A 110 -8.01 4.30 0.00
CA VAL A 110 -8.69 4.85 1.18
C VAL A 110 -10.09 4.27 1.34
N SER A 111 -10.38 3.80 2.53
CA SER A 111 -11.73 3.47 3.00
C SER A 111 -12.24 4.54 3.97
N PRO A 112 -13.56 4.63 4.22
CA PRO A 112 -14.08 5.60 5.18
C PRO A 112 -13.46 5.51 6.58
N GLY A 113 -13.00 4.32 6.99
CA GLY A 113 -12.36 4.09 8.29
C GLY A 113 -10.85 4.30 8.32
N SER A 114 -10.16 4.29 7.18
CA SER A 114 -8.69 4.33 7.12
C SER A 114 -8.10 5.73 6.87
N GLN A 115 -8.91 6.73 6.48
CA GLN A 115 -8.43 8.05 6.05
C GLN A 115 -7.32 8.64 6.92
N ARG A 116 -7.57 8.77 8.24
CA ARG A 116 -6.55 9.35 9.14
C ARG A 116 -5.28 8.52 9.19
N MET A 117 -5.40 7.21 9.11
CA MET A 117 -4.27 6.29 9.11
C MET A 117 -3.42 6.50 7.87
N ASP A 118 -4.04 6.46 6.69
CA ASP A 118 -3.34 6.52 5.40
C ASP A 118 -2.71 7.90 5.14
N TYR A 119 -3.47 8.98 5.43
CA TYR A 119 -3.01 10.35 5.17
C TYR A 119 -1.99 10.90 6.18
N LEU A 120 -1.90 10.33 7.39
CA LEU A 120 -1.02 10.87 8.42
C LEU A 120 -0.05 9.83 8.95
N THR A 121 -0.56 8.75 9.58
CA THR A 121 0.30 7.80 10.30
C THR A 121 1.14 6.97 9.34
N LYS A 122 0.53 6.37 8.31
CA LYS A 122 1.22 5.55 7.31
C LYS A 122 2.14 6.41 6.44
N LEU A 123 1.69 7.61 6.04
CA LEU A 123 2.54 8.55 5.29
C LEU A 123 3.88 8.80 6.00
N PHE A 124 3.83 9.15 7.29
CA PHE A 124 5.04 9.35 8.09
C PHE A 124 5.87 8.08 8.21
N LYS A 125 5.21 6.93 8.46
CA LYS A 125 5.89 5.65 8.64
C LYS A 125 6.57 5.15 7.37
N TYR A 126 5.89 5.21 6.24
CA TYR A 126 6.44 4.77 4.95
C TYR A 126 7.64 5.63 4.53
N ARG A 127 7.52 6.96 4.71
CA ARG A 127 8.63 7.87 4.48
C ARG A 127 9.85 7.54 5.35
N THR A 128 9.67 7.39 6.66
CA THR A 128 10.79 7.14 7.59
C THR A 128 11.39 5.74 7.48
N ALA A 129 10.62 4.76 7.01
CA ALA A 129 11.09 3.41 6.76
C ALA A 129 11.91 3.26 5.46
N GLY A 130 11.87 4.25 4.57
CA GLY A 130 12.62 4.24 3.32
C GLY A 130 11.84 3.72 2.11
N VAL A 131 10.50 3.76 2.14
CA VAL A 131 9.68 3.62 0.93
C VAL A 131 10.06 4.74 -0.03
N ARG A 132 10.17 4.45 -1.33
CA ARG A 132 10.57 5.45 -2.33
C ARG A 132 9.38 6.19 -2.93
N GLU A 133 8.25 5.51 -3.07
CA GLU A 133 7.02 6.08 -3.61
C GLU A 133 5.82 5.59 -2.81
N TYR A 134 4.90 6.51 -2.49
CA TYR A 134 3.66 6.19 -1.78
C TYR A 134 2.48 6.85 -2.46
N TRP A 135 1.49 6.06 -2.85
CA TRP A 135 0.25 6.55 -3.41
C TRP A 135 -0.91 6.36 -2.44
N ILE A 136 -1.70 7.42 -2.27
CA ILE A 136 -2.99 7.38 -1.59
C ILE A 136 -4.07 7.56 -2.65
N VAL A 137 -4.80 6.49 -2.95
CA VAL A 137 -5.91 6.49 -3.89
C VAL A 137 -7.21 6.65 -3.11
N ASP A 138 -7.90 7.78 -3.25
CA ASP A 138 -9.15 8.07 -2.52
C ASP A 138 -10.36 8.04 -3.45
N PRO A 139 -11.14 6.94 -3.45
CA PRO A 139 -12.34 6.83 -4.28
C PRO A 139 -13.45 7.82 -3.91
N SER A 140 -13.48 8.30 -2.66
CA SER A 140 -14.52 9.24 -2.21
C SER A 140 -14.28 10.66 -2.70
N ARG A 141 -13.02 11.01 -2.95
CA ARG A 141 -12.58 12.30 -3.46
C ARG A 141 -12.21 12.26 -4.94
N GLU A 142 -12.16 11.06 -5.52
CA GLU A 142 -11.68 10.82 -6.88
C GLU A 142 -10.28 11.41 -7.12
N THR A 143 -9.35 11.21 -6.15
CA THR A 143 -7.99 11.74 -6.21
C THR A 143 -6.95 10.67 -5.95
N VAL A 144 -5.77 10.87 -6.54
CA VAL A 144 -4.53 10.17 -6.24
C VAL A 144 -3.54 11.18 -5.68
N GLN A 145 -3.03 10.92 -4.48
CA GLN A 145 -1.89 11.67 -3.93
C GLN A 145 -0.65 10.79 -4.08
N ALA A 146 0.32 11.27 -4.84
CA ALA A 146 1.59 10.60 -5.11
C ALA A 146 2.71 11.33 -4.36
N TYR A 147 3.38 10.62 -3.48
CA TYR A 147 4.53 11.09 -2.73
C TYR A 147 5.78 10.36 -3.23
N LEU A 148 6.79 11.12 -3.63
CA LEU A 148 8.13 10.62 -3.93
C LEU A 148 9.05 11.00 -2.77
N PHE A 149 9.66 10.00 -2.16
CA PHE A 149 10.58 10.18 -1.03
C PHE A 149 12.01 9.98 -1.50
N GLY A 150 12.94 10.77 -0.98
CA GLY A 150 14.37 10.70 -1.32
C GLY A 150 15.03 12.06 -1.21
N ASP A 151 16.14 12.27 -1.95
CA ASP A 151 16.92 13.50 -1.88
C ASP A 151 16.16 14.74 -2.40
N SER A 152 15.26 14.54 -3.36
CA SER A 152 14.29 15.54 -3.82
C SER A 152 12.89 15.00 -3.57
N GLU A 153 12.37 15.31 -2.37
CA GLU A 153 10.98 14.93 -2.07
C GLU A 153 10.01 15.71 -2.95
N ASP A 154 9.04 15.01 -3.51
CA ASP A 154 8.03 15.60 -4.36
C ASP A 154 6.64 15.08 -3.98
N PHE A 155 5.64 15.93 -4.22
CA PHE A 155 4.24 15.63 -3.96
C PHE A 155 3.38 16.14 -5.11
N HIS A 156 2.57 15.25 -5.65
CA HIS A 156 1.59 15.58 -6.68
C HIS A 156 0.21 15.06 -6.31
N GLN A 157 -0.81 15.83 -6.67
CA GLN A 157 -2.19 15.37 -6.58
C GLN A 157 -2.82 15.37 -7.98
N PHE A 158 -3.44 14.26 -8.33
CA PHE A 158 -4.12 14.02 -9.60
C PHE A 158 -5.60 13.73 -9.35
N SER A 159 -6.47 14.12 -10.29
CA SER A 159 -7.83 13.59 -10.32
C SER A 159 -7.82 12.16 -10.91
N PHE A 160 -8.90 11.40 -10.74
CA PHE A 160 -9.00 10.07 -11.35
C PHE A 160 -8.96 10.08 -12.87
N THR A 161 -9.29 11.22 -13.51
CA THR A 161 -9.25 11.39 -14.97
C THR A 161 -7.88 11.79 -15.50
N ASP A 162 -6.96 12.17 -14.62
CA ASP A 162 -5.60 12.52 -15.03
C ASP A 162 -4.74 11.26 -15.20
N SER A 163 -3.72 11.35 -16.06
CA SER A 163 -2.68 10.34 -16.17
C SER A 163 -1.58 10.63 -15.14
N ALA A 164 -1.63 9.94 -14.01
CA ALA A 164 -0.64 10.07 -12.95
C ALA A 164 0.66 9.32 -13.31
N PRO A 165 1.80 10.01 -13.45
CA PRO A 165 3.08 9.36 -13.70
C PRO A 165 3.56 8.61 -12.46
N VAL A 166 4.17 7.44 -12.69
CA VAL A 166 4.78 6.62 -11.63
C VAL A 166 6.27 6.98 -11.50
N GLY A 167 6.68 7.38 -10.31
CA GLY A 167 8.04 7.88 -10.09
C GLY A 167 9.11 6.80 -10.19
N ILE A 168 8.84 5.57 -9.72
CA ILE A 168 9.80 4.45 -9.83
C ILE A 168 9.84 3.82 -11.24
N PHE A 169 8.83 4.09 -12.09
CA PHE A 169 8.75 3.60 -13.49
C PHE A 169 8.49 4.76 -14.44
N ASN A 170 9.53 5.39 -14.96
CA ASN A 170 9.48 6.63 -15.75
C ASN A 170 8.57 6.57 -17.00
N ASP A 171 8.22 5.38 -17.46
CA ASP A 171 7.43 5.13 -18.66
C ASP A 171 6.04 4.54 -18.34
N LEU A 172 5.65 4.51 -17.07
CA LEU A 172 4.31 4.12 -16.63
C LEU A 172 3.51 5.34 -16.19
N GLN A 173 2.31 5.46 -16.74
CA GLN A 173 1.29 6.41 -16.29
C GLN A 173 -0.02 5.68 -16.06
N ILE A 174 -0.74 6.03 -15.01
CA ILE A 174 -1.98 5.36 -14.62
C ILE A 174 -3.11 6.38 -14.53
N CYS A 175 -4.19 6.15 -15.29
CA CYS A 175 -5.44 6.89 -15.19
C CYS A 175 -6.47 6.01 -14.48
N ILE A 176 -6.85 6.39 -13.27
CA ILE A 176 -7.75 5.57 -12.42
C ILE A 176 -9.13 5.42 -13.04
N ALA A 177 -9.66 6.47 -13.69
CA ALA A 177 -10.97 6.41 -14.35
C ALA A 177 -11.05 5.29 -15.40
N ASN A 178 -9.96 5.02 -16.13
CA ASN A 178 -9.90 3.95 -17.11
C ASN A 178 -9.99 2.55 -16.48
N LEU A 179 -9.59 2.41 -15.21
CA LEU A 179 -9.63 1.14 -14.48
C LEU A 179 -11.02 0.86 -13.89
N ILE A 180 -11.76 1.91 -13.53
CA ILE A 180 -13.06 1.78 -12.89
C ILE A 180 -14.17 1.64 -13.93
N ASN A 181 -14.09 2.41 -15.04
CA ASN A 181 -15.11 2.56 -16.06
C ASN A 181 -15.00 1.52 -17.20
N THR A 182 -14.44 0.35 -16.96
CA THR A 182 -14.56 -0.76 -17.90
C THR A 182 -16.04 -1.15 -18.01
N GLU A 183 -16.79 -0.43 -18.86
CA GLU A 183 -18.07 -0.92 -19.37
C GLU A 183 -17.79 -2.25 -20.06
N VAL A 184 -18.33 -3.32 -19.49
CA VAL A 184 -18.50 -4.54 -20.26
C VAL A 184 -19.41 -4.17 -21.40
N LYS A 185 -18.86 -3.96 -22.62
CA LYS A 185 -19.68 -3.84 -23.81
C LYS A 185 -20.53 -5.12 -23.85
N PRO A 186 -21.87 -5.01 -23.91
CA PRO A 186 -22.67 -6.19 -24.14
C PRO A 186 -22.18 -6.80 -25.44
N ASN A 187 -21.84 -8.08 -25.42
CA ASN A 187 -21.57 -8.84 -26.63
C ASN A 187 -22.84 -8.82 -27.47
N ASP A 188 -22.79 -8.16 -28.64
CA ASP A 188 -23.76 -8.33 -29.70
C ASP A 188 -23.70 -9.75 -30.28
#